data_cec32109f475fe7a9fe18cc49fe84e63
#
_entry.id   cec32109f475fe7a9fe18cc49fe84e63
#
_cell.length_a   1.000
_cell.length_b   1.000
_cell.length_c   1.000
_cell.angle_alpha   90.00
_cell.angle_beta   90.00
_cell.angle_gamma   90.00
#
_symmetry.space_group_name_H-M   'P 1'
#
loop_
_entity.id
_entity.type
_entity.pdbx_description
1 polymer ?
#
loop_
_entity_poly.entity_id
_entity_poly.type
_entity_poly.pdbx_seq_one_letter_code
_entity_poly.pdbx_strand_id
1 'polypeptide(L)' 'MLLVDIGNSRVKWAQYDRGQLGVQSASAYSGWTIDDWRRALFQAPGVDHVLAASVAGDATATLVTEAARLETGKPAA' A
#
# COMPACT_ATOMS: atom_id res chain seq x y z
N MET A 1 5.71 -8.74 4.63
CA MET A 1 5.82 -7.29 4.36
C MET A 1 5.12 -6.97 3.05
N LEU A 2 4.40 -5.90 3.01
CA LEU A 2 3.76 -5.38 1.79
C LEU A 2 4.65 -4.28 1.21
N LEU A 3 5.06 -4.44 -0.05
CA LEU A 3 5.79 -3.41 -0.78
C LEU A 3 4.81 -2.64 -1.66
N VAL A 4 4.81 -1.32 -1.56
CA VAL A 4 3.89 -0.44 -2.29
C VAL A 4 4.70 0.61 -3.05
N ASP A 5 4.44 0.73 -4.33
CA ASP A 5 5.08 1.74 -5.19
C ASP A 5 3.98 2.62 -5.78
N ILE A 6 3.96 3.89 -5.39
CA ILE A 6 2.91 4.83 -5.75
C ILE A 6 3.46 5.83 -6.78
N GLY A 7 3.02 5.68 -8.02
CA GLY A 7 3.28 6.65 -9.07
C GLY A 7 2.25 7.78 -9.06
N ASN A 8 2.28 8.65 -10.07
CA ASN A 8 1.38 9.80 -10.14
C ASN A 8 -0.08 9.44 -10.38
N SER A 9 -0.36 8.31 -11.02
CA SER A 9 -1.73 7.90 -11.35
C SER A 9 -2.02 6.43 -11.05
N ARG A 10 -1.00 5.63 -10.82
CA ARG A 10 -1.13 4.19 -10.58
C ARG A 10 -0.31 3.77 -9.39
N VAL A 11 -0.80 2.75 -8.69
CA VAL A 11 -0.11 2.12 -7.59
C VAL A 11 0.16 0.66 -7.96
N LYS A 12 1.32 0.16 -7.55
CA LYS A 12 1.71 -1.25 -7.66
C LYS A 12 2.03 -1.76 -6.27
N TRP A 13 1.67 -3.01 -6.01
CA TRP A 13 2.00 -3.61 -4.73
C TRP A 13 2.20 -5.10 -4.85
N ALA A 14 2.99 -5.66 -3.94
CA ALA A 14 3.25 -7.09 -3.85
C ALA A 14 3.64 -7.46 -2.43
N GLN A 15 3.34 -8.68 -2.05
CA GLN A 15 3.84 -9.24 -0.79
C GLN A 15 5.30 -9.68 -0.98
N TYR A 16 6.12 -9.40 0.03
CA TYR A 16 7.48 -9.91 0.11
C TYR A 16 7.59 -10.76 1.37
N ASP A 17 7.95 -12.02 1.21
CA ASP A 17 8.06 -12.96 2.32
C ASP A 17 9.17 -13.96 2.06
N ARG A 18 10.01 -14.18 3.06
CA ARG A 18 11.09 -15.18 3.03
C ARG A 18 12.02 -15.04 1.82
N GLY A 19 12.34 -13.82 1.46
CA GLY A 19 13.22 -13.53 0.33
C GLY A 19 12.54 -13.64 -1.03
N GLN A 20 11.22 -13.84 -1.09
CA GLN A 20 10.48 -13.96 -2.33
C GLN A 20 9.44 -12.87 -2.49
N LEU A 21 9.39 -12.31 -3.69
CA LEU A 21 8.36 -11.35 -4.08
C LEU A 21 7.17 -12.12 -4.67
N GLY A 22 5.99 -11.86 -4.13
CA GLY A 22 4.76 -12.46 -4.64
C GLY A 22 4.28 -11.80 -5.94
N VAL A 23 3.09 -12.19 -6.38
CA VAL A 23 2.48 -11.62 -7.58
C VAL A 23 2.24 -10.13 -7.39
N GLN A 24 2.68 -9.33 -8.36
CA GLN A 24 2.48 -7.90 -8.35
C GLN A 24 1.07 -7.56 -8.83
N SER A 25 0.40 -6.69 -8.09
CA SER A 25 -0.88 -6.09 -8.48
C SER A 25 -0.66 -4.62 -8.84
N ALA A 26 -1.56 -4.06 -9.62
CA ALA A 26 -1.51 -2.67 -10.00
C ALA A 26 -2.91 -2.13 -10.26
N SER A 27 -3.11 -0.85 -9.97
CA SER A 27 -4.39 -0.18 -10.22
C SER A 27 -4.20 1.32 -10.36
N ALA A 28 -5.10 1.98 -11.08
CA ALA A 28 -5.29 3.41 -10.95
C ALA A 28 -5.96 3.67 -9.59
N TYR A 29 -5.62 4.80 -8.94
CA TYR A 29 -6.14 5.10 -7.61
C TYR A 29 -6.83 6.46 -7.51
N SER A 30 -7.09 7.11 -8.63
CA SER A 30 -7.75 8.42 -8.63
C SER A 30 -9.09 8.36 -7.89
N GLY A 31 -9.30 9.27 -6.96
CA GLY A 31 -10.53 9.32 -6.16
C GLY A 31 -10.64 8.27 -5.06
N TRP A 32 -9.60 7.50 -4.81
CA TRP A 32 -9.64 6.51 -3.74
C TRP A 32 -9.73 7.17 -2.37
N THR A 33 -10.64 6.66 -1.55
CA THR A 33 -10.74 6.98 -0.14
C THR A 33 -9.77 6.10 0.65
N ILE A 34 -9.64 6.38 1.95
CA ILE A 34 -8.85 5.53 2.84
C ILE A 34 -9.35 4.08 2.84
N ASP A 35 -10.66 3.87 2.76
CA ASP A 35 -11.25 2.53 2.69
C ASP A 35 -10.91 1.82 1.38
N ASP A 36 -10.85 2.55 0.28
CA ASP A 36 -10.41 1.99 -1.00
C ASP A 36 -8.97 1.49 -0.92
N TRP A 37 -8.08 2.28 -0.33
CA TRP A 37 -6.69 1.87 -0.10
C TRP A 37 -6.61 0.64 0.79
N ARG A 38 -7.38 0.60 1.86
CA ARG A 38 -7.40 -0.57 2.76
C ARG A 38 -7.85 -1.82 2.04
N ARG A 39 -8.93 -1.74 1.27
CA ARG A 39 -9.45 -2.90 0.51
C ARG A 39 -8.49 -3.38 -0.56
N ALA A 40 -7.84 -2.46 -1.27
CA ALA A 40 -6.93 -2.82 -2.35
C ALA A 40 -5.64 -3.47 -1.82
N LEU A 41 -4.98 -2.82 -0.85
CA LEU A 41 -3.65 -3.22 -0.42
C LEU A 41 -3.63 -4.39 0.57
N PHE A 42 -4.70 -4.60 1.34
CA PHE A 42 -4.72 -5.54 2.45
C PHE A 42 -5.69 -6.71 2.22
N GLN A 43 -5.80 -7.20 0.99
CA GLN A 43 -6.62 -8.36 0.67
C GLN A 43 -6.05 -9.65 1.24
N ALA A 44 -4.73 -9.79 1.26
CA ALA A 44 -4.09 -10.95 1.83
C ALA A 44 -3.96 -10.81 3.35
N PRO A 45 -4.24 -11.86 4.12
CA PRO A 45 -4.06 -11.81 5.57
C PRO A 45 -2.58 -11.80 5.97
N GLY A 46 -2.30 -11.38 7.20
CA GLY A 46 -0.97 -11.49 7.78
C GLY A 46 0.01 -10.38 7.42
N VAL A 47 -0.45 -9.29 6.80
CA VAL A 47 0.42 -8.13 6.55
C VAL A 47 0.64 -7.39 7.87
N ASP A 48 1.90 -7.35 8.32
CA ASP A 48 2.28 -6.67 9.57
C ASP A 48 3.18 -5.45 9.35
N HIS A 49 3.75 -5.29 8.16
CA HIS A 49 4.59 -4.16 7.79
C HIS A 49 4.28 -3.71 6.38
N VAL A 50 4.33 -2.40 6.17
CA VAL A 50 4.19 -1.79 4.84
C VAL A 50 5.40 -0.90 4.58
N LEU A 51 6.08 -1.15 3.46
CA LEU A 51 7.14 -0.28 2.96
C LEU A 51 6.63 0.37 1.68
N ALA A 52 6.50 1.69 1.69
CA ALA A 52 5.95 2.44 0.56
C ALA A 52 6.96 3.43 0.00
N ALA A 53 7.08 3.45 -1.32
CA ALA A 53 7.75 4.50 -2.06
C ALA A 53 6.70 5.30 -2.83
N SER A 54 6.79 6.63 -2.82
CA SER A 54 5.79 7.47 -3.45
C SER A 54 6.43 8.66 -4.14
N VAL A 55 6.00 8.89 -5.39
CA VAL A 55 6.23 10.15 -6.11
C VAL A 55 4.94 10.96 -6.21
N ALA A 56 3.85 10.47 -5.62
CA ALA A 56 2.59 11.20 -5.52
C ALA A 56 2.70 12.29 -4.45
N GLY A 57 1.74 13.21 -4.43
CA GLY A 57 1.72 14.29 -3.45
C GLY A 57 1.41 13.81 -2.03
N ASP A 58 1.57 14.72 -1.07
CA ASP A 58 1.43 14.43 0.37
C ASP A 58 0.05 13.87 0.73
N ALA A 59 -1.00 14.32 0.06
CA ALA A 59 -2.36 13.83 0.34
C ALA A 59 -2.47 12.32 0.12
N THR A 60 -1.93 11.80 -0.98
CA THR A 60 -1.93 10.36 -1.27
C THR A 60 -1.06 9.60 -0.27
N ALA A 61 0.14 10.12 0.02
CA ALA A 61 1.04 9.50 0.99
C ALA A 61 0.38 9.40 2.36
N THR A 62 -0.34 10.43 2.77
CA THR A 62 -1.07 10.45 4.05
C THR A 62 -2.17 9.38 4.09
N LEU A 63 -2.93 9.22 3.01
CA LEU A 63 -3.98 8.19 2.94
C LEU A 63 -3.38 6.78 3.06
N VAL A 64 -2.29 6.51 2.37
CA VAL A 64 -1.62 5.20 2.42
C VAL A 64 -1.04 4.93 3.81
N THR A 65 -0.39 5.92 4.40
CA THR A 65 0.17 5.81 5.75
C THR A 65 -0.92 5.52 6.77
N GLU A 66 -2.05 6.21 6.68
CA GLU A 66 -3.17 6.00 7.59
C GLU A 66 -3.82 4.63 7.39
N ALA A 67 -3.98 4.21 6.14
CA ALA A 67 -4.49 2.87 5.83
C ALA A 67 -3.60 1.79 6.44
N ALA A 68 -2.28 1.94 6.30
CA ALA A 68 -1.32 1.01 6.89
C ALA A 68 -1.43 0.98 8.42
N ARG A 69 -1.55 2.15 9.05
CA ARG A 69 -1.69 2.24 10.50
C ARG A 69 -2.96 1.57 11.00
N LEU A 70 -4.08 1.73 10.29
CA LEU A 70 -5.35 1.10 10.67
C LEU A 70 -5.31 -0.41 10.52
N GLU A 71 -4.60 -0.92 9.53
CA GLU A 71 -4.56 -2.36 9.24
C GLU A 71 -3.47 -3.10 10.01
N THR A 72 -2.32 -2.45 10.25
CA THR A 72 -1.16 -3.12 10.87
C THR A 72 -0.84 -2.60 12.27
N GLY A 73 -1.42 -1.48 12.67
CA GLY A 73 -1.05 -0.79 13.92
C GLY A 73 0.19 0.08 13.78
N LYS A 74 0.82 0.13 12.60
CA LYS A 74 2.05 0.89 12.35
C LYS A 74 1.89 1.69 11.07
N PRO A 75 2.46 2.92 10.99
CA PRO A 75 2.47 3.66 9.73
C PRO A 75 3.35 2.96 8.69
N ALA A 76 3.10 3.26 7.41
CA ALA A 76 3.99 2.81 6.34
C ALA A 76 5.37 3.46 6.51
N ALA A 77 6.39 2.69 6.26
CA ALA A 77 7.77 3.18 6.28
C ALA A 77 8.15 3.77 4.93
#